data_551d5b8d624fec181172119907f454f6
#
_entry.id   551d5b8d624fec181172119907f454f6
#
_cell.length_a   1.000
_cell.length_b   1.000
_cell.length_c   1.000
_cell.angle_alpha   90.00
_cell.angle_beta   90.00
_cell.angle_gamma   90.00
#
_symmetry.space_group_name_H-M   'P 1'
#
loop_
_entity.id
_entity.type
_entity.pdbx_description
1 polymer ?
#
loop_
_entity_poly.entity_id
_entity_poly.type
_entity_poly.pdbx_seq_one_letter_code
_entity_poly.pdbx_strand_id
1 'polypeptide(L)'
;MRTAIVTDGKYRMSIAAVRALSRAGYRVVVTQTRGDAKAAPAVSVSRHCAQFRWIDGCAADTEYRERLLSVLQEYEKPVLFCVGAATLNMIAAQREEFASFADFLIASKPILDQLNDKEIVHARAEQLGIPVPKQYDTTPDVFPVVVKPHCGEKFGLKAAERYAVAHNAEEYD
;
A
#
# COMPACT_ATOMS: atom_id res chain seq x y z
N MET A 1 -3.86 3.07 -27.21
CA MET A 1 -3.17 2.31 -26.14
C MET A 1 -3.68 2.85 -24.81
N ARG A 2 -4.24 2.00 -23.96
CA ARG A 2 -4.83 2.42 -22.68
C ARG A 2 -3.75 2.82 -21.70
N THR A 3 -4.00 3.82 -20.86
CA THR A 3 -3.07 4.27 -19.83
C THR A 3 -3.30 3.51 -18.51
N ALA A 4 -2.23 3.14 -17.84
CA ALA A 4 -2.24 2.69 -16.45
C ALA A 4 -1.47 3.71 -15.57
N ILE A 5 -2.06 4.10 -14.46
CA ILE A 5 -1.44 4.99 -13.49
C ILE A 5 -1.06 4.17 -12.25
N VAL A 6 0.23 4.12 -11.94
CA VAL A 6 0.77 3.42 -10.77
C VAL A 6 1.15 4.45 -9.73
N THR A 7 0.52 4.38 -8.55
CA THR A 7 0.85 5.29 -7.45
C THR A 7 2.06 4.81 -6.64
N ASP A 8 2.57 5.69 -5.79
CA ASP A 8 3.57 5.36 -4.78
C ASP A 8 4.87 4.78 -5.35
N GLY A 9 5.42 5.46 -6.36
CA GLY A 9 6.61 5.02 -7.12
C GLY A 9 7.85 4.70 -6.30
N LYS A 10 7.94 5.15 -5.04
CA LYS A 10 9.06 4.88 -4.11
C LYS A 10 9.17 3.42 -3.69
N TYR A 11 8.11 2.65 -3.77
CA TYR A 11 8.13 1.25 -3.36
C TYR A 11 8.73 0.35 -4.43
N ARG A 12 9.50 -0.67 -4.02
CA ARG A 12 10.07 -1.66 -4.93
C ARG A 12 9.01 -2.39 -5.75
N MET A 13 7.82 -2.60 -5.18
CA MET A 13 6.68 -3.22 -5.83
C MET A 13 6.19 -2.41 -7.04
N SER A 14 6.35 -1.09 -7.03
CA SER A 14 5.99 -0.22 -8.16
C SER A 14 6.81 -0.56 -9.41
N ILE A 15 8.08 -0.96 -9.26
CA ILE A 15 8.92 -1.37 -10.38
C ILE A 15 8.35 -2.63 -11.04
N ALA A 16 7.90 -3.61 -10.25
CA ALA A 16 7.29 -4.84 -10.75
C ALA A 16 5.96 -4.55 -11.46
N ALA A 17 5.10 -3.73 -10.85
CA ALA A 17 3.83 -3.32 -11.41
C ALA A 17 4.01 -2.60 -12.77
N VAL A 18 4.92 -1.63 -12.82
CA VAL A 18 5.22 -0.87 -14.04
C VAL A 18 5.71 -1.78 -15.17
N ARG A 19 6.60 -2.73 -14.87
CA ARG A 19 7.09 -3.71 -15.85
C ARG A 19 5.97 -4.62 -16.36
N ALA A 20 5.12 -5.12 -15.45
CA ALA A 20 4.01 -6.01 -15.82
C ALA A 20 2.99 -5.29 -16.69
N LEU A 21 2.54 -4.10 -16.28
CA LEU A 21 1.56 -3.31 -17.03
C LEU A 21 2.09 -2.86 -18.39
N SER A 22 3.35 -2.43 -18.48
CA SER A 22 3.97 -2.08 -19.76
C SER A 22 4.05 -3.28 -20.71
N ARG A 23 4.41 -4.48 -20.22
CA ARG A 23 4.43 -5.71 -21.03
C ARG A 23 3.03 -6.14 -21.46
N ALA A 24 2.01 -5.82 -20.66
CA ALA A 24 0.61 -6.05 -21.00
C ALA A 24 0.05 -5.00 -22.01
N GLY A 25 0.89 -4.10 -22.53
CA GLY A 25 0.50 -3.15 -23.57
C GLY A 25 -0.06 -1.82 -23.04
N TYR A 26 0.05 -1.54 -21.76
CA TYR A 26 -0.36 -0.23 -21.22
C TYR A 26 0.74 0.82 -21.38
N ARG A 27 0.32 2.07 -21.63
CA ARG A 27 1.18 3.23 -21.39
C ARG A 27 1.20 3.50 -19.89
N VAL A 28 2.34 3.36 -19.24
CA VAL A 28 2.42 3.44 -17.76
C VAL A 28 2.88 4.82 -17.32
N VAL A 29 2.06 5.48 -16.52
CA VAL A 29 2.36 6.72 -15.82
C VAL A 29 2.59 6.38 -14.34
N VAL A 30 3.65 6.89 -13.74
CA VAL A 30 3.94 6.67 -12.32
C VAL A 30 3.79 7.97 -11.56
N THR A 31 3.10 7.92 -10.43
CA THR A 31 2.99 9.06 -9.51
C THR A 31 3.70 8.79 -8.20
N GLN A 32 4.21 9.85 -7.58
CA GLN A 32 4.84 9.82 -6.26
C GLN A 32 4.61 11.13 -5.55
N THR A 33 4.30 11.06 -4.25
CA THR A 33 4.28 12.25 -3.39
C THR A 33 5.67 12.83 -3.27
N ARG A 34 5.77 14.15 -3.39
CA ARG A 34 7.07 14.85 -3.26
C ARG A 34 7.58 14.71 -1.82
N GLY A 35 6.79 15.10 -0.81
CA GLY A 35 7.23 15.10 0.58
C GLY A 35 8.65 15.67 0.72
N ASP A 36 9.49 15.02 1.52
CA ASP A 36 10.93 15.38 1.69
C ASP A 36 11.86 14.68 0.69
N ALA A 37 11.33 14.14 -0.40
CA ALA A 37 12.13 13.40 -1.37
C ALA A 37 13.10 14.31 -2.11
N LYS A 38 14.41 14.02 -1.96
CA LYS A 38 15.51 14.77 -2.62
C LYS A 38 15.70 14.37 -4.09
N ALA A 39 15.25 13.16 -4.47
CA ALA A 39 15.41 12.63 -5.82
C ALA A 39 14.19 11.78 -6.23
N ALA A 40 13.99 11.67 -7.53
CA ALA A 40 12.96 10.81 -8.08
C ALA A 40 13.27 9.33 -7.79
N PRO A 41 12.24 8.49 -7.53
CA PRO A 41 12.44 7.07 -7.25
C PRO A 41 12.98 6.33 -8.48
N ALA A 42 13.66 5.22 -8.26
CA ALA A 42 14.28 4.40 -9.33
C ALA A 42 13.31 4.00 -10.46
N VAL A 43 12.02 3.87 -10.17
CA VAL A 43 11.00 3.55 -11.17
C VAL A 43 10.87 4.64 -12.23
N SER A 44 11.18 5.91 -11.92
CA SER A 44 11.05 7.06 -12.84
C SER A 44 11.99 6.96 -14.05
N VAL A 45 13.13 6.28 -13.90
CA VAL A 45 14.11 6.07 -14.97
C VAL A 45 13.95 4.71 -15.66
N SER A 46 12.91 3.95 -15.33
CA SER A 46 12.61 2.69 -15.99
C SER A 46 12.15 2.91 -17.43
N ARG A 47 12.70 2.14 -18.40
CA ARG A 47 12.21 2.14 -19.79
C ARG A 47 10.72 1.76 -19.92
N HIS A 48 10.14 1.18 -18.89
CA HIS A 48 8.73 0.81 -18.83
C HIS A 48 7.83 1.90 -18.24
N CYS A 49 8.42 2.98 -17.69
CA CYS A 49 7.72 4.16 -17.21
C CYS A 49 7.66 5.18 -18.37
N ALA A 50 6.50 5.36 -18.97
CA ALA A 50 6.33 6.32 -20.07
C ALA A 50 6.33 7.77 -19.57
N GLN A 51 5.90 7.99 -18.31
CA GLN A 51 5.88 9.31 -17.70
C GLN A 51 5.93 9.16 -16.17
N PHE A 52 6.72 10.00 -15.53
CA PHE A 52 6.77 10.13 -14.08
C PHE A 52 6.23 11.50 -13.65
N ARG A 53 5.45 11.51 -12.57
CA ARG A 53 4.86 12.71 -12.01
C ARG A 53 5.02 12.80 -10.50
N TRP A 54 5.46 13.94 -10.04
CA TRP A 54 5.32 14.33 -8.66
C TRP A 54 3.89 14.78 -8.38
N ILE A 55 3.36 14.39 -7.22
CA ILE A 55 2.10 14.90 -6.65
C ILE A 55 2.44 15.54 -5.31
N ASP A 56 1.99 16.75 -5.09
CA ASP A 56 2.14 17.43 -3.81
C ASP A 56 1.13 16.88 -2.79
N GLY A 57 1.39 17.07 -1.50
CA GLY A 57 0.60 16.51 -0.41
C GLY A 57 1.01 15.10 0.03
N CYS A 58 0.32 14.58 1.01
CA CYS A 58 0.46 13.21 1.53
C CYS A 58 -0.76 12.37 1.18
N ALA A 59 -0.63 11.06 1.04
CA ALA A 59 -1.73 10.17 0.67
C ALA A 59 -2.95 10.19 1.62
N ALA A 60 -2.81 10.79 2.79
CA ALA A 60 -3.88 10.94 3.77
C ALA A 60 -4.61 12.30 3.70
N ASP A 61 -4.14 13.25 2.91
CA ASP A 61 -4.70 14.60 2.87
C ASP A 61 -5.56 14.88 1.63
N THR A 62 -6.37 15.93 1.74
CA THR A 62 -7.28 16.38 0.68
C THR A 62 -6.51 16.86 -0.56
N GLU A 63 -5.38 17.54 -0.38
CA GLU A 63 -4.58 18.06 -1.49
C GLU A 63 -4.07 16.93 -2.38
N TYR A 64 -3.52 15.86 -1.79
CA TYR A 64 -3.08 14.70 -2.55
C TYR A 64 -4.22 14.06 -3.34
N ARG A 65 -5.41 13.92 -2.71
CA ARG A 65 -6.60 13.40 -3.37
C ARG A 65 -6.96 14.20 -4.63
N GLU A 66 -7.09 15.51 -4.48
CA GLU A 66 -7.48 16.41 -5.57
C GLU A 66 -6.45 16.41 -6.70
N ARG A 67 -5.16 16.37 -6.35
CA ARG A 67 -4.07 16.28 -7.32
C ARG A 67 -4.09 14.96 -8.07
N LEU A 68 -4.33 13.85 -7.37
CA LEU A 68 -4.43 12.54 -8.01
C LEU A 68 -5.63 12.48 -8.96
N LEU A 69 -6.80 12.99 -8.55
CA LEU A 69 -7.97 13.10 -9.42
C LEU A 69 -7.69 13.93 -10.66
N SER A 70 -7.00 15.08 -10.51
CA SER A 70 -6.59 15.90 -11.67
C SER A 70 -5.70 15.13 -12.64
N VAL A 71 -4.78 14.31 -12.14
CA VAL A 71 -3.95 13.44 -13.00
C VAL A 71 -4.80 12.38 -13.70
N LEU A 72 -5.80 11.78 -13.03
CA LEU A 72 -6.69 10.80 -13.66
C LEU A 72 -7.49 11.40 -14.80
N GLN A 73 -7.99 12.63 -14.63
CA GLN A 73 -8.80 13.35 -15.62
C GLN A 73 -8.05 13.71 -16.92
N GLU A 74 -6.72 13.69 -16.91
CA GLU A 74 -5.92 13.90 -18.12
C GLU A 74 -5.99 12.72 -19.11
N TYR A 75 -6.54 11.58 -18.70
CA TYR A 75 -6.59 10.35 -19.48
C TYR A 75 -8.02 9.82 -19.59
N GLU A 76 -8.32 9.22 -20.72
CA GLU A 76 -9.61 8.56 -20.94
C GLU A 76 -9.69 7.29 -20.10
N LYS A 77 -10.32 7.40 -18.93
CA LYS A 77 -10.59 6.34 -17.97
C LYS A 77 -9.42 5.34 -17.77
N PRO A 78 -8.29 5.79 -17.20
CA PRO A 78 -7.11 4.95 -17.04
C PRO A 78 -7.35 3.82 -16.03
N VAL A 79 -6.50 2.79 -16.06
CA VAL A 79 -6.42 1.81 -14.97
C VAL A 79 -5.60 2.41 -13.83
N LEU A 80 -6.14 2.49 -12.64
CA LEU A 80 -5.44 2.96 -11.45
C LEU A 80 -4.94 1.76 -10.63
N PHE A 81 -3.63 1.68 -10.47
CA PHE A 81 -2.94 0.63 -9.72
C PHE A 81 -2.26 1.21 -8.49
N CYS A 82 -2.82 0.96 -7.32
CA CYS A 82 -2.33 1.49 -6.05
C CYS A 82 -1.33 0.53 -5.40
N VAL A 83 -0.17 1.05 -4.99
CA VAL A 83 0.88 0.27 -4.33
C VAL A 83 0.96 0.58 -2.84
N GLY A 84 0.82 1.83 -2.45
CA GLY A 84 0.89 2.27 -1.05
C GLY A 84 -0.43 2.04 -0.30
N ALA A 85 -0.36 1.54 0.93
CA ALA A 85 -1.53 1.29 1.75
C ALA A 85 -2.33 2.56 2.06
N ALA A 86 -1.67 3.69 2.31
CA ALA A 86 -2.34 4.97 2.56
C ALA A 86 -3.17 5.43 1.35
N THR A 87 -2.59 5.39 0.15
CA THR A 87 -3.28 5.72 -1.10
C THR A 87 -4.44 4.75 -1.36
N LEU A 88 -4.23 3.45 -1.17
CA LEU A 88 -5.24 2.42 -1.34
C LEU A 88 -6.43 2.64 -0.40
N ASN A 89 -6.17 2.92 0.88
CA ASN A 89 -7.22 3.20 1.86
C ASN A 89 -8.00 4.48 1.53
N MET A 90 -7.34 5.54 1.07
CA MET A 90 -7.97 6.78 0.67
C MET A 90 -8.91 6.56 -0.52
N ILE A 91 -8.47 5.83 -1.56
CA ILE A 91 -9.30 5.52 -2.74
C ILE A 91 -10.48 4.62 -2.36
N ALA A 92 -10.27 3.62 -1.49
CA ALA A 92 -11.35 2.76 -1.02
C ALA A 92 -12.42 3.52 -0.23
N ALA A 93 -12.02 4.52 0.55
CA ALA A 93 -12.93 5.39 1.30
C ALA A 93 -13.76 6.32 0.39
N GLN A 94 -13.24 6.65 -0.78
CA GLN A 94 -13.85 7.58 -1.74
C GLN A 94 -14.08 6.91 -3.10
N ARG A 95 -14.44 5.65 -3.07
CA ARG A 95 -14.55 4.75 -4.20
C ARG A 95 -15.36 5.32 -5.36
N GLU A 96 -16.53 5.89 -5.08
CA GLU A 96 -17.45 6.39 -6.10
C GLU A 96 -16.84 7.57 -6.89
N GLU A 97 -16.18 8.48 -6.18
CA GLU A 97 -15.48 9.60 -6.80
C GLU A 97 -14.39 9.11 -7.76
N PHE A 98 -13.52 8.22 -7.29
CA PHE A 98 -12.43 7.68 -8.12
C PHE A 98 -12.93 6.81 -9.27
N ALA A 99 -14.00 6.02 -9.08
CA ALA A 99 -14.59 5.18 -10.11
C ALA A 99 -15.17 5.98 -11.29
N SER A 100 -15.51 7.24 -11.07
CA SER A 100 -15.95 8.12 -12.14
C SER A 100 -14.82 8.44 -13.15
N PHE A 101 -13.57 8.39 -12.71
CA PHE A 101 -12.41 8.79 -13.52
C PHE A 101 -11.45 7.65 -13.86
N ALA A 102 -11.48 6.53 -13.16
CA ALA A 102 -10.55 5.43 -13.39
C ALA A 102 -11.20 4.06 -13.11
N ASP A 103 -10.65 3.02 -13.76
CA ASP A 103 -10.95 1.64 -13.40
C ASP A 103 -9.90 1.13 -12.42
N PHE A 104 -10.31 0.47 -11.36
CA PHE A 104 -9.42 -0.14 -10.38
C PHE A 104 -10.04 -1.38 -9.71
N LEU A 105 -9.18 -2.28 -9.26
CA LEU A 105 -9.56 -3.46 -8.51
C LEU A 105 -9.05 -3.32 -7.07
N ILE A 106 -9.88 -2.73 -6.22
CA ILE A 106 -9.60 -2.52 -4.78
C ILE A 106 -10.80 -3.05 -4.00
N ALA A 107 -10.57 -3.78 -2.92
CA ALA A 107 -11.63 -4.21 -2.01
C ALA A 107 -12.37 -2.99 -1.40
N SER A 108 -13.59 -3.20 -0.93
CA SER A 108 -14.33 -2.14 -0.22
C SER A 108 -13.62 -1.74 1.09
N LYS A 109 -13.85 -0.52 1.54
CA LYS A 109 -13.19 -0.01 2.76
C LYS A 109 -13.42 -0.92 3.98
N PRO A 110 -14.65 -1.41 4.27
CA PRO A 110 -14.86 -2.35 5.38
C PRO A 110 -14.05 -3.64 5.28
N ILE A 111 -13.90 -4.19 4.05
CA ILE A 111 -13.07 -5.39 3.83
C ILE A 111 -11.59 -5.06 4.05
N LEU A 112 -11.11 -3.93 3.57
CA LEU A 112 -9.72 -3.51 3.79
C LEU A 112 -9.41 -3.29 5.28
N ASP A 113 -10.35 -2.75 6.04
CA ASP A 113 -10.18 -2.56 7.48
C ASP A 113 -10.03 -3.91 8.20
N GLN A 114 -10.82 -4.90 7.84
CA GLN A 114 -10.68 -6.26 8.37
C GLN A 114 -9.35 -6.91 7.96
N LEU A 115 -8.93 -6.77 6.70
CA LEU A 115 -7.69 -7.35 6.19
C LEU A 115 -6.42 -6.67 6.75
N ASN A 116 -6.53 -5.43 7.19
CA ASN A 116 -5.43 -4.70 7.84
C ASN A 116 -5.29 -5.02 9.33
N ASP A 117 -6.29 -5.66 9.92
CA ASP A 117 -6.30 -6.11 11.31
C ASP A 117 -5.75 -7.54 11.39
N LYS A 118 -4.60 -7.69 12.06
CA LYS A 118 -3.91 -8.98 12.13
C LYS A 118 -4.66 -10.02 12.97
N GLU A 119 -5.38 -9.59 14.02
CA GLU A 119 -6.15 -10.51 14.86
C GLU A 119 -7.35 -11.05 14.09
N ILE A 120 -8.07 -10.17 13.37
CA ILE A 120 -9.19 -10.59 12.52
C ILE A 120 -8.71 -11.57 11.44
N VAL A 121 -7.60 -11.27 10.78
CA VAL A 121 -7.03 -12.14 9.75
C VAL A 121 -6.58 -13.47 10.32
N HIS A 122 -5.94 -13.47 11.50
CA HIS A 122 -5.48 -14.68 12.19
C HIS A 122 -6.68 -15.58 12.58
N ALA A 123 -7.65 -15.01 13.29
CA ALA A 123 -8.85 -15.74 13.69
C ALA A 123 -9.61 -16.31 12.47
N ARG A 124 -9.66 -15.56 11.37
CA ARG A 124 -10.30 -16.05 10.15
C ARG A 124 -9.52 -17.18 9.48
N ALA A 125 -8.19 -17.12 9.49
CA ALA A 125 -7.35 -18.19 8.98
C ALA A 125 -7.54 -19.49 9.78
N GLU A 126 -7.59 -19.42 11.12
CA GLU A 126 -7.88 -20.56 11.98
C GLU A 126 -9.25 -21.19 11.68
N GLN A 127 -10.29 -20.35 11.54
CA GLN A 127 -11.64 -20.84 11.18
C GLN A 127 -11.67 -21.58 9.84
N LEU A 128 -10.78 -21.22 8.91
CA LEU A 128 -10.63 -21.85 7.61
C LEU A 128 -9.68 -23.05 7.61
N GLY A 129 -9.14 -23.43 8.76
CA GLY A 129 -8.16 -24.53 8.89
C GLY A 129 -6.80 -24.21 8.27
N ILE A 130 -6.50 -22.92 8.04
CA ILE A 130 -5.19 -22.49 7.54
C ILE A 130 -4.22 -22.45 8.73
N PRO A 131 -3.06 -23.12 8.65
CA PRO A 131 -2.07 -23.06 9.71
C PRO A 131 -1.59 -21.63 9.97
N VAL A 132 -1.63 -21.23 11.22
CA VAL A 132 -1.18 -19.89 11.68
C VAL A 132 -0.13 -20.04 12.78
N PRO A 133 0.78 -19.06 12.95
CA PRO A 133 1.69 -19.06 14.07
C PRO A 133 0.95 -19.02 15.41
N LYS A 134 1.47 -19.71 16.41
CA LYS A 134 0.93 -19.62 17.77
C LYS A 134 0.99 -18.16 18.25
N GLN A 135 -0.10 -17.68 18.80
CA GLN A 135 -0.17 -16.39 19.50
C GLN A 135 -0.07 -16.60 21.01
N TYR A 136 0.45 -15.60 21.70
CA TYR A 136 0.61 -15.59 23.14
C TYR A 136 -0.04 -14.33 23.70
N ASP A 137 -0.96 -14.53 24.64
CA ASP A 137 -1.65 -13.43 25.35
C ASP A 137 -0.90 -13.01 26.62
N THR A 138 0.09 -13.79 27.01
CA THR A 138 0.97 -13.56 28.16
C THR A 138 2.41 -13.83 27.77
N THR A 139 3.35 -13.56 28.67
CA THR A 139 4.78 -13.86 28.45
C THR A 139 4.96 -15.31 27.99
N PRO A 140 5.57 -15.53 26.83
CA PRO A 140 5.77 -16.86 26.26
C PRO A 140 6.69 -17.73 27.11
N ASP A 141 6.45 -19.03 27.07
CA ASP A 141 7.30 -20.08 27.65
C ASP A 141 8.41 -20.55 26.70
N VAL A 142 8.32 -20.17 25.41
CA VAL A 142 9.24 -20.56 24.35
C VAL A 142 9.73 -19.34 23.59
N PHE A 143 11.05 -19.20 23.44
CA PHE A 143 11.71 -18.13 22.71
C PHE A 143 12.61 -18.68 21.58
N PRO A 144 12.94 -17.90 20.53
CA PRO A 144 12.56 -16.50 20.33
C PRO A 144 11.12 -16.33 19.85
N VAL A 145 10.52 -15.17 20.17
CA VAL A 145 9.20 -14.79 19.64
C VAL A 145 9.26 -13.47 18.90
N VAL A 146 8.31 -13.26 17.99
CA VAL A 146 8.19 -12.02 17.23
C VAL A 146 7.04 -11.20 17.80
N VAL A 147 7.35 -10.03 18.33
CA VAL A 147 6.37 -9.06 18.80
C VAL A 147 6.02 -8.12 17.66
N LYS A 148 4.75 -7.93 17.38
CA LYS A 148 4.26 -7.05 16.34
C LYS A 148 3.10 -6.20 16.84
N PRO A 149 3.01 -4.93 16.48
CA PRO A 149 1.82 -4.15 16.76
C PRO A 149 0.63 -4.76 16.02
N HIS A 150 -0.52 -4.71 16.63
CA HIS A 150 -1.79 -5.20 16.09
C HIS A 150 -2.07 -4.63 14.69
N CYS A 151 -1.92 -3.32 14.53
CA CYS A 151 -2.08 -2.63 13.26
C CYS A 151 -0.96 -1.59 13.08
N GLY A 152 0.12 -1.95 12.38
CA GLY A 152 1.30 -1.10 12.22
C GLY A 152 1.07 0.18 11.40
N GLU A 153 0.21 0.14 10.39
CA GLU A 153 -0.12 1.32 9.57
C GLU A 153 -0.92 2.36 10.36
N LYS A 154 -1.82 1.92 11.25
CA LYS A 154 -2.66 2.79 12.08
C LYS A 154 -1.87 3.64 13.06
N PHE A 155 -0.73 3.16 13.51
CA PHE A 155 0.11 3.85 14.51
C PHE A 155 1.25 4.67 13.89
N GLY A 156 1.35 4.75 12.56
CA GLY A 156 2.38 5.51 11.88
C GLY A 156 3.81 5.02 12.12
N LEU A 157 3.97 3.76 12.51
CA LEU A 157 5.26 3.17 12.86
C LEU A 157 6.22 3.14 11.66
N LYS A 158 7.48 3.47 11.90
CA LYS A 158 8.56 3.28 10.92
C LYS A 158 8.80 1.79 10.67
N ALA A 159 9.41 1.46 9.55
CA ALA A 159 9.67 0.06 9.18
C ALA A 159 10.44 -0.72 10.28
N ALA A 160 11.39 -0.08 10.96
CA ALA A 160 12.15 -0.69 12.06
C ALA A 160 11.34 -0.91 13.35
N GLU A 161 10.22 -0.21 13.49
CA GLU A 161 9.35 -0.26 14.66
C GLU A 161 8.15 -1.22 14.48
N ARG A 162 8.06 -1.86 13.30
CA ARG A 162 6.93 -2.74 12.94
C ARG A 162 7.03 -4.15 13.49
N TYR A 163 8.17 -4.53 14.04
CA TYR A 163 8.36 -5.78 14.76
C TYR A 163 9.59 -5.70 15.66
N ALA A 164 9.58 -6.47 16.72
CA ALA A 164 10.75 -6.78 17.54
C ALA A 164 10.89 -8.31 17.64
N VAL A 165 12.09 -8.78 17.93
CA VAL A 165 12.33 -10.19 18.25
C VAL A 165 12.78 -10.22 19.69
N ALA A 166 12.03 -10.89 20.55
CA ALA A 166 12.42 -11.14 21.93
C ALA A 166 13.01 -12.55 22.05
N HIS A 167 14.22 -12.64 22.60
CA HIS A 167 14.95 -13.90 22.76
C HIS A 167 14.79 -14.52 24.15
N ASN A 168 14.21 -13.77 25.08
CA ASN A 168 13.92 -14.19 26.46
C ASN A 168 12.79 -13.32 27.03
N ALA A 169 12.35 -13.62 28.25
CA ALA A 169 11.26 -12.91 28.92
C ALA A 169 11.59 -11.44 29.22
N GLU A 170 12.84 -11.12 29.56
CA GLU A 170 13.26 -9.74 29.87
C GLU A 170 13.21 -8.82 28.63
N GLU A 171 13.44 -9.36 27.45
CA GLU A 171 13.32 -8.62 26.17
C GLU A 171 11.87 -8.51 25.68
N TYR A 172 10.98 -9.35 26.19
CA TYR A 172 9.57 -9.36 25.84
C TYR A 172 8.76 -8.28 26.61
N ASP A 173 9.07 -8.05 27.88
CA ASP A 173 8.43 -7.08 28.77
C ASP A 173 8.86 -5.62 28.43
#